data_e978ec9bfecf92825bc58d5c284fab08
#
_entry.id   e978ec9bfecf92825bc58d5c284fab08
#
_cell.length_a   1.000
_cell.length_b   1.000
_cell.length_c   1.000
_cell.angle_alpha   90.00
_cell.angle_beta   90.00
_cell.angle_gamma   90.00
#
_symmetry.space_group_name_H-M   'P 1'
#
loop_
_entity.id
_entity.type
_entity.pdbx_description
1 polymer ?
#
loop_
_entity_poly.entity_id
_entity_poly.type
_entity_poly.pdbx_seq_one_letter_code
_entity_poly.pdbx_strand_id
1 'polypeptide(L)'
;MKVKYFLWLLFFVLTIKINSQELYKQFSSENSSDTFSMVDTLKTLYLEGNPINYYHWNEKLAALYLAQISKVEPEKKIITWFKYCQQLLKAGEIQTCINEIENLIIRQQLTYQDLITKDLLPIIDLLAISYLRLGEVNNCQNNHNSYSCILPLKD
;
A
#
# COMPACT_ATOMS: atom_id res chain seq x y z
N MET A 1 19.41 62.77 -17.09
CA MET A 1 19.05 62.18 -15.78
C MET A 1 18.34 60.82 -15.88
N LYS A 2 17.48 60.55 -16.84
CA LYS A 2 16.65 59.34 -16.98
C LYS A 2 17.45 58.03 -17.26
N VAL A 3 18.58 58.10 -17.94
CA VAL A 3 19.39 56.89 -18.29
C VAL A 3 20.10 56.27 -17.08
N LYS A 4 20.52 57.05 -16.09
CA LYS A 4 21.17 56.55 -14.87
C LYS A 4 20.25 55.70 -14.00
N TYR A 5 18.98 56.06 -13.90
CA TYR A 5 17.98 55.28 -13.13
C TYR A 5 17.62 53.97 -13.81
N PHE A 6 17.62 53.96 -15.17
CA PHE A 6 17.34 52.76 -15.94
C PHE A 6 18.44 51.71 -15.77
N LEU A 7 19.72 52.14 -15.83
CA LEU A 7 20.85 51.25 -15.58
C LEU A 7 20.89 50.70 -14.15
N TRP A 8 20.50 51.51 -13.17
CA TRP A 8 20.44 51.10 -11.77
C TRP A 8 19.32 50.05 -11.52
N LEU A 9 18.17 50.25 -12.16
CA LEU A 9 17.04 49.35 -12.10
C LEU A 9 17.34 47.99 -12.78
N LEU A 10 18.08 48.03 -13.90
CA LEU A 10 18.53 46.84 -14.61
C LEU A 10 19.55 46.02 -13.78
N PHE A 11 20.46 46.71 -13.09
CA PHE A 11 21.43 46.10 -12.20
C PHE A 11 20.74 45.44 -10.98
N PHE A 12 19.72 46.09 -10.43
CA PHE A 12 18.94 45.59 -9.30
C PHE A 12 18.14 44.35 -9.67
N VAL A 13 17.51 44.31 -10.85
CA VAL A 13 16.77 43.14 -11.35
C VAL A 13 17.69 41.96 -11.66
N LEU A 14 18.92 42.22 -12.18
CA LEU A 14 19.91 41.20 -12.42
C LEU A 14 20.45 40.58 -11.12
N THR A 15 20.71 41.37 -10.09
CA THR A 15 21.15 40.86 -8.79
C THR A 15 20.09 40.04 -8.07
N ILE A 16 18.80 40.41 -8.17
CA ILE A 16 17.70 39.61 -7.63
C ILE A 16 17.58 38.25 -8.34
N LYS A 17 17.73 38.22 -9.68
CA LYS A 17 17.69 36.95 -10.42
C LYS A 17 18.83 36.00 -10.05
N ILE A 18 20.05 36.53 -9.87
CA ILE A 18 21.21 35.71 -9.49
C ILE A 18 21.03 35.13 -8.10
N ASN A 19 20.61 35.94 -7.13
CA ASN A 19 20.33 35.47 -5.77
C ASN A 19 19.21 34.44 -5.70
N SER A 20 18.16 34.59 -6.48
CA SER A 20 17.06 33.61 -6.49
C SER A 20 17.48 32.27 -7.09
N GLN A 21 18.35 32.24 -8.08
CA GLN A 21 18.85 31.00 -8.68
C GLN A 21 19.84 30.27 -7.75
N GLU A 22 20.68 30.98 -7.03
CA GLU A 22 21.58 30.39 -6.03
C GLU A 22 20.78 29.84 -4.86
N LEU A 23 19.79 30.58 -4.34
CA LEU A 23 18.91 30.14 -3.28
C LEU A 23 18.14 28.87 -3.69
N TYR A 24 17.63 28.81 -4.91
CA TYR A 24 16.93 27.63 -5.43
C TYR A 24 17.86 26.42 -5.56
N LYS A 25 19.09 26.62 -6.03
CA LYS A 25 20.09 25.54 -6.12
C LYS A 25 20.47 25.00 -4.74
N GLN A 26 20.69 25.87 -3.76
CA GLN A 26 20.99 25.47 -2.38
C GLN A 26 19.83 24.70 -1.77
N PHE A 27 18.60 25.22 -1.90
CA PHE A 27 17.39 24.56 -1.38
C PHE A 27 17.14 23.19 -2.05
N SER A 28 17.36 23.08 -3.36
CA SER A 28 17.20 21.81 -4.09
C SER A 28 18.29 20.79 -3.75
N SER A 29 19.53 21.22 -3.48
CA SER A 29 20.62 20.31 -3.11
C SER A 29 20.46 19.79 -1.68
N GLU A 30 20.09 20.63 -0.73
CA GLU A 30 19.81 20.21 0.66
C GLU A 30 18.63 19.24 0.73
N ASN A 31 17.51 19.58 0.07
CA ASN A 31 16.35 18.68 0.05
C ASN A 31 16.64 17.35 -0.67
N SER A 32 17.48 17.33 -1.70
CA SER A 32 17.83 16.08 -2.38
C SER A 32 18.66 15.16 -1.49
N SER A 33 19.64 15.69 -0.75
CA SER A 33 20.46 14.87 0.16
C SER A 33 19.64 14.28 1.30
N ASP A 34 18.74 15.05 1.89
CA ASP A 34 17.86 14.59 2.97
C ASP A 34 16.83 13.55 2.45
N THR A 35 16.33 13.75 1.25
CA THR A 35 15.42 12.80 0.60
C THR A 35 16.12 11.48 0.31
N PHE A 36 17.35 11.50 -0.21
CA PHE A 36 18.13 10.27 -0.44
C PHE A 36 18.44 9.55 0.87
N SER A 37 18.85 10.27 1.92
CA SER A 37 19.10 9.71 3.25
C SER A 37 17.83 9.07 3.83
N MET A 38 16.67 9.72 3.69
CA MET A 38 15.40 9.18 4.14
C MET A 38 15.01 7.92 3.35
N VAL A 39 15.17 7.91 2.03
CA VAL A 39 14.89 6.74 1.18
C VAL A 39 15.77 5.56 1.58
N ASP A 40 17.07 5.77 1.80
CA ASP A 40 17.99 4.72 2.24
C ASP A 40 17.63 4.19 3.63
N THR A 41 17.24 5.07 4.55
CA THR A 41 16.78 4.68 5.88
C THR A 41 15.51 3.84 5.80
N LEU A 42 14.51 4.27 5.02
CA LEU A 42 13.27 3.51 4.81
C LEU A 42 13.52 2.17 4.13
N LYS A 43 14.44 2.12 3.16
CA LYS A 43 14.84 0.90 2.48
C LYS A 43 15.50 -0.09 3.46
N THR A 44 16.41 0.39 4.28
CA THR A 44 17.09 -0.44 5.32
C THR A 44 16.08 -0.97 6.32
N LEU A 45 15.20 -0.10 6.85
CA LEU A 45 14.11 -0.51 7.73
C LEU A 45 13.21 -1.56 7.08
N TYR A 46 12.86 -1.37 5.81
CA TYR A 46 12.04 -2.34 5.08
C TYR A 46 12.74 -3.67 4.90
N LEU A 47 14.03 -3.69 4.58
CA LEU A 47 14.78 -4.93 4.34
C LEU A 47 15.08 -5.69 5.63
N GLU A 48 15.47 -5.02 6.70
CA GLU A 48 15.98 -5.60 7.94
C GLU A 48 14.96 -5.65 9.08
N GLY A 49 13.90 -4.85 8.99
CA GLY A 49 12.90 -4.74 10.03
C GLY A 49 12.06 -6.00 10.21
N ASN A 50 11.71 -6.31 11.47
CA ASN A 50 10.78 -7.39 11.76
C ASN A 50 9.34 -6.98 11.38
N PRO A 51 8.67 -7.69 10.46
CA PRO A 51 7.34 -7.33 9.98
C PRO A 51 6.27 -7.31 11.06
N ILE A 52 6.46 -8.01 12.17
CA ILE A 52 5.52 -8.01 13.31
C ILE A 52 5.41 -6.61 13.95
N ASN A 53 6.48 -5.82 13.91
CA ASN A 53 6.53 -4.48 14.49
C ASN A 53 5.90 -3.42 13.59
N TYR A 54 5.58 -3.76 12.34
CA TYR A 54 5.09 -2.84 11.32
C TYR A 54 3.83 -3.38 10.65
N TYR A 55 2.69 -3.10 11.24
CA TYR A 55 1.37 -3.62 10.83
C TYR A 55 0.96 -3.31 9.38
N HIS A 56 1.65 -2.39 8.72
CA HIS A 56 1.41 -2.01 7.32
C HIS A 56 2.33 -2.74 6.31
N TRP A 57 3.24 -3.59 6.76
CA TRP A 57 4.07 -4.41 5.89
C TRP A 57 3.36 -5.73 5.52
N ASN A 58 2.21 -5.59 4.87
CA ASN A 58 1.29 -6.69 4.65
C ASN A 58 1.89 -7.83 3.85
N GLU A 59 2.71 -7.53 2.82
CA GLU A 59 3.40 -8.55 2.01
C GLU A 59 4.35 -9.41 2.86
N LYS A 60 5.16 -8.76 3.71
CA LYS A 60 6.07 -9.47 4.61
C LYS A 60 5.33 -10.25 5.69
N LEU A 61 4.24 -9.70 6.20
CA LEU A 61 3.38 -10.40 7.16
C LEU A 61 2.70 -11.61 6.52
N ALA A 62 2.26 -11.50 5.27
CA ALA A 62 1.72 -12.63 4.52
C ALA A 62 2.78 -13.73 4.38
N ALA A 63 4.00 -13.40 3.94
CA ALA A 63 5.10 -14.36 3.83
C ALA A 63 5.43 -15.02 5.18
N LEU A 64 5.44 -14.25 6.28
CA LEU A 64 5.67 -14.77 7.62
C LEU A 64 4.59 -15.78 8.03
N TYR A 65 3.30 -15.45 7.88
CA TYR A 65 2.21 -16.37 8.22
C TYR A 65 2.23 -17.62 7.34
N LEU A 66 2.50 -17.49 6.04
CA LEU A 66 2.65 -18.63 5.14
C LEU A 66 3.74 -19.59 5.63
N ALA A 67 4.90 -19.07 6.02
CA ALA A 67 5.99 -19.86 6.57
C ALA A 67 5.67 -20.51 7.93
N GLN A 68 4.70 -19.98 8.66
CA GLN A 68 4.26 -20.54 9.95
C GLN A 68 3.23 -21.66 9.82
N ILE A 69 2.43 -21.70 8.74
CA ILE A 69 1.32 -22.66 8.57
C ILE A 69 1.80 -24.12 8.74
N SER A 70 2.97 -24.46 8.24
CA SER A 70 3.54 -25.81 8.36
C SER A 70 4.11 -26.14 9.75
N LYS A 71 4.34 -25.12 10.58
CA LYS A 71 5.04 -25.23 11.87
C LYS A 71 4.09 -25.15 13.07
N VAL A 72 2.87 -24.66 12.87
CA VAL A 72 1.89 -24.54 13.96
C VAL A 72 1.10 -25.84 14.16
N GLU A 73 0.60 -25.99 15.37
CA GLU A 73 -0.30 -27.10 15.73
C GLU A 73 -1.55 -27.13 14.84
N PRO A 74 -2.12 -28.33 14.57
CA PRO A 74 -3.27 -28.49 13.68
C PRO A 74 -4.44 -27.53 13.99
N GLU A 75 -4.73 -27.32 15.27
CA GLU A 75 -5.82 -26.45 15.72
C GLU A 75 -5.59 -24.97 15.37
N LYS A 76 -4.34 -24.57 15.24
CA LYS A 76 -3.95 -23.19 14.92
C LYS A 76 -3.80 -22.95 13.42
N LYS A 77 -3.80 -24.01 12.61
CA LYS A 77 -3.57 -23.88 11.15
C LYS A 77 -4.58 -22.99 10.47
N ILE A 78 -5.86 -23.18 10.73
CA ILE A 78 -6.94 -22.41 10.11
C ILE A 78 -6.82 -20.92 10.46
N ILE A 79 -6.58 -20.59 11.73
CA ILE A 79 -6.40 -19.21 12.18
C ILE A 79 -5.16 -18.58 11.55
N THR A 80 -4.06 -19.31 11.48
CA THR A 80 -2.80 -18.80 10.87
C THR A 80 -3.02 -18.55 9.38
N TRP A 81 -3.76 -19.43 8.73
CA TRP A 81 -4.09 -19.33 7.33
C TRP A 81 -5.04 -18.15 7.04
N PHE A 82 -6.04 -17.94 7.90
CA PHE A 82 -6.90 -16.78 7.85
C PHE A 82 -6.11 -15.47 7.96
N LYS A 83 -5.16 -15.39 8.89
CA LYS A 83 -4.24 -14.25 9.01
C LYS A 83 -3.41 -14.03 7.76
N TYR A 84 -2.92 -15.10 7.13
CA TYR A 84 -2.24 -15.04 5.86
C TYR A 84 -3.11 -14.40 4.77
N CYS A 85 -4.33 -14.89 4.59
CA CYS A 85 -5.28 -14.36 3.61
C CYS A 85 -5.65 -12.89 3.89
N GLN A 86 -5.81 -12.51 5.15
CA GLN A 86 -6.03 -11.10 5.52
C GLN A 86 -4.87 -10.20 5.08
N GLN A 87 -3.63 -10.66 5.21
CA GLN A 87 -2.48 -9.88 4.79
C GLN A 87 -2.37 -9.82 3.26
N LEU A 88 -2.71 -10.88 2.55
CA LEU A 88 -2.81 -10.86 1.08
C LEU A 88 -3.79 -9.79 0.60
N LEU A 89 -5.00 -9.76 1.17
CA LEU A 89 -5.99 -8.76 0.81
C LEU A 89 -5.51 -7.33 1.08
N LYS A 90 -4.87 -7.10 2.23
CA LYS A 90 -4.30 -5.80 2.60
C LYS A 90 -3.11 -5.40 1.72
N ALA A 91 -2.36 -6.36 1.21
CA ALA A 91 -1.25 -6.14 0.27
C ALA A 91 -1.72 -5.85 -1.17
N GLY A 92 -3.03 -6.01 -1.45
CA GLY A 92 -3.57 -5.87 -2.80
C GLY A 92 -3.52 -7.16 -3.63
N GLU A 93 -3.04 -8.27 -3.06
CA GLU A 93 -2.99 -9.59 -3.68
C GLU A 93 -4.37 -10.28 -3.65
N ILE A 94 -5.37 -9.58 -4.22
CA ILE A 94 -6.78 -9.93 -4.07
C ILE A 94 -7.10 -11.30 -4.66
N GLN A 95 -6.64 -11.56 -5.89
CA GLN A 95 -6.91 -12.83 -6.56
C GLN A 95 -6.26 -14.00 -5.83
N THR A 96 -5.03 -13.81 -5.34
CA THR A 96 -4.33 -14.81 -4.52
C THR A 96 -5.10 -15.09 -3.24
N CYS A 97 -5.60 -14.06 -2.57
CA CYS A 97 -6.44 -14.21 -1.37
C CYS A 97 -7.70 -15.05 -1.64
N ILE A 98 -8.43 -14.76 -2.72
CA ILE A 98 -9.63 -15.52 -3.12
C ILE A 98 -9.27 -17.00 -3.34
N ASN A 99 -8.27 -17.25 -4.19
CA ASN A 99 -7.85 -18.61 -4.52
C ASN A 99 -7.45 -19.42 -3.28
N GLU A 100 -6.76 -18.77 -2.36
CA GLU A 100 -6.30 -19.41 -1.15
C GLU A 100 -7.48 -19.75 -0.22
N ILE A 101 -8.47 -18.89 -0.06
CA ILE A 101 -9.66 -19.17 0.76
C ILE A 101 -10.49 -20.28 0.13
N GLU A 102 -10.75 -20.25 -1.16
CA GLU A 102 -11.50 -21.30 -1.87
C GLU A 102 -10.80 -22.66 -1.76
N ASN A 103 -9.49 -22.70 -1.95
CA ASN A 103 -8.68 -23.89 -1.78
C ASN A 103 -8.74 -24.45 -0.35
N LEU A 104 -8.79 -23.57 0.66
CA LEU A 104 -8.97 -24.02 2.05
C LEU A 104 -10.33 -24.71 2.24
N ILE A 105 -11.41 -24.06 1.80
CA ILE A 105 -12.76 -24.60 1.92
C ILE A 105 -12.84 -25.97 1.26
N ILE A 106 -12.29 -26.10 0.04
CA ILE A 106 -12.30 -27.36 -0.72
C ILE A 106 -11.44 -28.42 -0.03
N ARG A 107 -10.20 -28.12 0.34
CA ARG A 107 -9.27 -29.10 0.95
C ARG A 107 -9.74 -29.59 2.30
N GLN A 108 -10.40 -28.74 3.08
CA GLN A 108 -10.95 -29.10 4.39
C GLN A 108 -12.37 -29.65 4.28
N GLN A 109 -12.94 -29.72 3.07
CA GLN A 109 -14.32 -30.17 2.82
C GLN A 109 -15.33 -29.45 3.72
N LEU A 110 -15.12 -28.15 3.95
CA LEU A 110 -15.94 -27.35 4.84
C LEU A 110 -17.34 -27.15 4.23
N THR A 111 -18.34 -27.59 4.94
CA THR A 111 -19.74 -27.29 4.61
C THR A 111 -20.18 -25.97 5.23
N TYR A 112 -21.29 -25.41 4.76
CA TYR A 112 -21.91 -24.24 5.38
C TYR A 112 -22.18 -24.44 6.88
N GLN A 113 -22.60 -25.65 7.26
CA GLN A 113 -22.83 -26.01 8.65
C GLN A 113 -21.54 -26.01 9.48
N ASP A 114 -20.42 -26.49 8.90
CA ASP A 114 -19.10 -26.42 9.55
C ASP A 114 -18.66 -24.98 9.79
N LEU A 115 -18.92 -24.10 8.83
CA LEU A 115 -18.54 -22.67 8.95
C LEU A 115 -19.27 -21.99 10.10
N ILE A 116 -20.53 -22.31 10.31
CA ILE A 116 -21.34 -21.80 11.42
C ILE A 116 -20.91 -22.41 12.76
N THR A 117 -20.88 -23.76 12.82
CA THR A 117 -20.68 -24.50 14.10
C THR A 117 -19.24 -24.39 14.61
N LYS A 118 -18.26 -24.16 13.73
CA LYS A 118 -16.86 -23.99 14.09
C LYS A 118 -16.43 -22.51 14.19
N ASP A 119 -17.38 -21.58 14.17
CA ASP A 119 -17.13 -20.13 14.21
C ASP A 119 -16.16 -19.64 13.11
N LEU A 120 -16.30 -20.20 11.91
CA LEU A 120 -15.46 -19.88 10.75
C LEU A 120 -16.11 -18.88 9.79
N LEU A 121 -17.22 -18.26 10.16
CA LEU A 121 -17.90 -17.21 9.38
C LEU A 121 -16.95 -16.08 8.93
N PRO A 122 -15.96 -15.64 9.72
CA PRO A 122 -15.02 -14.61 9.27
C PRO A 122 -14.25 -14.98 8.00
N ILE A 123 -14.12 -16.28 7.67
CA ILE A 123 -13.48 -16.73 6.41
C ILE A 123 -14.39 -16.37 5.22
N ILE A 124 -15.70 -16.56 5.36
CA ILE A 124 -16.67 -16.19 4.33
C ILE A 124 -16.76 -14.68 4.17
N ASP A 125 -16.74 -13.93 5.27
CA ASP A 125 -16.72 -12.48 5.23
C ASP A 125 -15.47 -11.96 4.50
N LEU A 126 -14.30 -12.55 4.77
CA LEU A 126 -13.06 -12.21 4.07
C LEU A 126 -13.16 -12.54 2.57
N LEU A 127 -13.74 -13.67 2.20
CA LEU A 127 -13.95 -14.04 0.80
C LEU A 127 -14.88 -13.03 0.11
N ALA A 128 -16.01 -12.69 0.74
CA ALA A 128 -16.96 -11.72 0.21
C ALA A 128 -16.31 -10.33 0.00
N ILE A 129 -15.55 -9.85 0.99
CA ILE A 129 -14.80 -8.59 0.88
C ILE A 129 -13.77 -8.66 -0.24
N SER A 130 -13.09 -9.81 -0.41
CA SER A 130 -12.11 -9.99 -1.47
C SER A 130 -12.74 -9.91 -2.86
N TYR A 131 -13.92 -10.52 -3.06
CA TYR A 131 -14.66 -10.39 -4.32
C TYR A 131 -15.16 -8.97 -4.57
N LEU A 132 -15.63 -8.26 -3.54
CA LEU A 132 -16.01 -6.84 -3.67
C LEU A 132 -14.80 -5.99 -4.12
N ARG A 133 -13.63 -6.18 -3.48
CA ARG A 133 -12.40 -5.49 -3.86
C ARG A 133 -11.95 -5.81 -5.28
N LEU A 134 -12.07 -7.06 -5.70
CA LEU A 134 -11.76 -7.46 -7.07
C LEU A 134 -12.68 -6.74 -8.07
N GLY A 135 -13.97 -6.66 -7.75
CA GLY A 135 -14.96 -5.92 -8.55
C GLY A 135 -14.63 -4.42 -8.64
N GLU A 136 -14.25 -3.79 -7.52
CA GLU A 136 -13.80 -2.39 -7.47
C GLU A 136 -12.60 -2.14 -8.40
N VAL A 137 -11.54 -2.96 -8.24
CA VAL A 137 -10.32 -2.83 -9.05
C VAL A 137 -10.62 -3.02 -10.53
N ASN A 138 -11.36 -4.05 -10.89
CA ASN A 138 -11.74 -4.32 -12.28
C ASN A 138 -12.59 -3.18 -12.86
N ASN A 139 -13.52 -2.64 -12.09
CA ASN A 139 -14.34 -1.52 -12.54
C ASN A 139 -13.51 -0.24 -12.72
N CYS A 140 -12.61 0.07 -11.79
CA CYS A 140 -11.72 1.23 -11.90
C CYS A 140 -10.73 1.11 -13.05
N GLN A 141 -10.21 -0.09 -13.33
CA GLN A 141 -9.25 -0.30 -14.43
C GLN A 141 -9.92 -0.25 -15.81
N ASN A 142 -11.12 -0.80 -15.95
CA ASN A 142 -11.78 -0.93 -17.25
C ASN A 142 -12.64 0.27 -17.63
N ASN A 143 -13.07 1.06 -16.66
CA ASN A 143 -14.03 2.16 -16.86
C ASN A 143 -13.51 3.49 -16.27
N HIS A 144 -12.33 3.94 -16.64
CA HIS A 144 -11.69 5.18 -16.16
C HIS A 144 -12.52 6.44 -16.47
N ASN A 145 -13.68 6.59 -15.84
CA ASN A 145 -14.46 7.81 -15.89
C ASN A 145 -15.02 8.15 -14.50
N SER A 146 -15.51 9.38 -14.31
CA SER A 146 -16.06 9.85 -13.05
C SER A 146 -17.26 9.07 -12.52
N TYR A 147 -17.86 8.22 -13.35
CA TYR A 147 -19.02 7.38 -13.02
C TYR A 147 -18.64 5.94 -12.64
N SER A 148 -17.37 5.55 -12.81
CA SER A 148 -16.91 4.18 -12.57
C SER A 148 -16.55 3.87 -11.12
N CYS A 149 -16.53 4.87 -10.24
CA CYS A 149 -16.36 4.66 -8.81
C CYS A 149 -17.67 4.17 -8.17
N ILE A 150 -17.58 3.23 -7.23
CA ILE A 150 -18.72 2.69 -6.47
C ILE A 150 -19.48 3.80 -5.72
N LEU A 151 -18.80 4.88 -5.38
CA LEU A 151 -19.38 6.11 -4.84
C LEU A 151 -19.08 7.26 -5.82
N PRO A 152 -19.88 7.43 -6.89
CA PRO A 152 -19.69 8.57 -7.75
C PRO A 152 -20.00 9.84 -6.95
N LEU A 153 -18.98 10.69 -6.79
CA LEU A 153 -19.17 12.04 -6.29
C LEU A 153 -19.86 12.81 -7.43
N LYS A 154 -21.17 12.90 -7.37
CA LYS A 154 -21.94 13.83 -8.20
C LYS A 154 -21.95 15.16 -7.48
N ASP A 155 -21.38 16.19 -8.12
CA ASP A 155 -21.67 17.59 -7.80
C ASP A 155 -23.10 17.93 -8.19
#